data_77f863a5d96672baa12b96aaac3835a8
#
_entry.id   77f863a5d96672baa12b96aaac3835a8
#
_cell.length_a   1.000
_cell.length_b   1.000
_cell.length_c   1.000
_cell.angle_alpha   90.00
_cell.angle_beta   90.00
_cell.angle_gamma   90.00
#
_symmetry.space_group_name_H-M   'P 1'
#
loop_
_entity.id
_entity.type
_entity.pdbx_description
1 polymer ?
#
loop_
_entity_poly.entity_id
_entity_poly.type
_entity_poly.pdbx_seq_one_letter_code
_entity_poly.pdbx_strand_id
1 'polypeptide(L)'
;MYQVSLEKFNGPLDLLLSLIEEKKMVIGEVVLSQVTDQFLEYLKKIQEDENYQRILADFLVIASRLILIKSRSLLPGLILSQEEEGDIKELEERLKAYQQIKILGRELGKWTKNRTSYFGRDSYLNMPAVFYPPQNISAGDLYKIYESFLKTLPQIEKLEEKNLQRVVTLEQ
;
A
#
# COMPACT_ATOMS: atom_id res chain seq x y z
N MET A 1 -22.50 -18.17 4.43
CA MET A 1 -21.81 -17.82 5.70
C MET A 1 -20.39 -17.42 5.33
N TYR A 2 -20.08 -16.13 5.36
CA TYR A 2 -18.71 -15.65 5.09
C TYR A 2 -17.87 -15.86 6.35
N GLN A 3 -16.87 -16.72 6.28
CA GLN A 3 -15.83 -16.81 7.31
C GLN A 3 -14.86 -15.65 7.09
N VAL A 4 -14.98 -14.61 7.92
CA VAL A 4 -13.99 -13.54 8.00
C VAL A 4 -12.76 -14.11 8.71
N SER A 5 -11.68 -14.31 7.98
CA SER A 5 -10.42 -14.83 8.52
C SER A 5 -9.78 -13.76 9.43
N LEU A 6 -9.48 -14.14 10.66
CA LEU A 6 -8.91 -13.31 11.73
C LEU A 6 -7.57 -12.64 11.34
N GLU A 7 -6.85 -13.20 10.38
CA GLU A 7 -5.51 -12.72 9.95
C GLU A 7 -5.52 -11.52 8.98
N LYS A 8 -6.69 -10.97 8.64
CA LYS A 8 -6.81 -10.01 7.52
C LYS A 8 -6.82 -8.53 7.91
N PHE A 9 -7.00 -8.17 9.18
CA PHE A 9 -7.22 -6.77 9.56
C PHE A 9 -6.11 -6.22 10.44
N ASN A 10 -5.65 -5.01 10.12
CA ASN A 10 -4.63 -4.27 10.87
C ASN A 10 -5.25 -3.41 11.98
N GLY A 11 -6.22 -3.97 12.73
CA GLY A 11 -6.86 -3.30 13.87
C GLY A 11 -8.34 -2.96 13.65
N PRO A 12 -8.99 -2.32 14.67
CA PRO A 12 -10.43 -2.11 14.68
C PRO A 12 -10.93 -1.14 13.60
N LEU A 13 -10.15 -0.12 13.25
CA LEU A 13 -10.53 0.82 12.19
C LEU A 13 -10.51 0.17 10.80
N ASP A 14 -9.57 -0.75 10.57
CA ASP A 14 -9.50 -1.49 9.29
C ASP A 14 -10.68 -2.44 9.13
N LEU A 15 -11.07 -3.11 10.20
CA LEU A 15 -12.28 -3.94 10.24
C LEU A 15 -13.53 -3.10 9.95
N LEU A 16 -13.71 -1.97 10.67
CA LEU A 16 -14.86 -1.08 10.45
C LEU A 16 -14.94 -0.59 9.02
N LEU A 17 -13.82 -0.12 8.47
CA LEU A 17 -13.77 0.37 7.11
C LEU A 17 -14.16 -0.74 6.11
N SER A 18 -13.68 -1.96 6.32
CA SER A 18 -14.05 -3.11 5.50
C SER A 18 -15.55 -3.41 5.54
N LEU A 19 -16.17 -3.38 6.73
CA LEU A 19 -17.60 -3.61 6.89
C LEU A 19 -18.45 -2.50 6.23
N ILE A 20 -17.98 -1.25 6.27
CA ILE A 20 -18.65 -0.10 5.61
C ILE A 20 -18.51 -0.20 4.10
N GLU A 21 -17.30 -0.53 3.58
CA GLU A 21 -17.03 -0.71 2.15
C GLU A 21 -17.86 -1.85 1.56
N GLU A 22 -18.05 -2.95 2.31
CA GLU A 22 -18.89 -4.08 1.89
C GLU A 22 -20.36 -3.65 1.66
N LYS A 23 -20.86 -2.77 2.52
CA LYS A 23 -22.22 -2.21 2.39
C LYS A 23 -22.33 -1.10 1.34
N LYS A 24 -21.21 -0.65 0.74
CA LYS A 24 -21.14 0.44 -0.23
C LYS A 24 -21.74 1.75 0.28
N MET A 25 -21.60 2.04 1.56
CA MET A 25 -22.18 3.21 2.21
C MET A 25 -21.10 4.24 2.54
N VAL A 26 -21.52 5.50 2.74
CA VAL A 26 -20.63 6.59 3.14
C VAL A 26 -20.48 6.58 4.66
N ILE A 27 -19.26 6.85 5.17
CA ILE A 27 -18.97 6.90 6.60
C ILE A 27 -19.85 7.95 7.27
N GLY A 28 -20.61 7.53 8.25
CA GLY A 28 -21.50 8.37 9.07
C GLY A 28 -22.18 7.56 10.19
N GLU A 29 -22.78 8.26 11.15
CA GLU A 29 -23.37 7.67 12.35
C GLU A 29 -24.37 6.54 12.07
N VAL A 30 -25.26 6.74 11.08
CA VAL A 30 -26.27 5.73 10.70
C VAL A 30 -25.62 4.44 10.23
N VAL A 31 -24.55 4.54 9.45
CA VAL A 31 -23.84 3.37 8.93
C VAL A 31 -23.04 2.67 10.02
N LEU A 32 -22.42 3.43 10.92
CA LEU A 32 -21.74 2.89 12.11
C LEU A 32 -22.70 2.10 12.98
N SER A 33 -23.92 2.60 13.22
CA SER A 33 -24.96 1.87 13.92
C SER A 33 -25.30 0.53 13.27
N GLN A 34 -25.35 0.49 11.93
CA GLN A 34 -25.68 -0.73 11.16
C GLN A 34 -24.57 -1.78 11.16
N VAL A 35 -23.30 -1.38 11.24
CA VAL A 35 -22.16 -2.31 11.25
C VAL A 35 -21.79 -2.77 12.66
N THR A 36 -22.37 -2.17 13.69
CA THR A 36 -22.06 -2.47 15.09
C THR A 36 -22.21 -3.95 15.42
N ASP A 37 -23.28 -4.60 15.00
CA ASP A 37 -23.53 -6.01 15.32
C ASP A 37 -22.45 -6.92 14.72
N GLN A 38 -22.08 -6.69 13.45
CA GLN A 38 -21.04 -7.43 12.77
C GLN A 38 -19.67 -7.21 13.44
N PHE A 39 -19.40 -5.99 13.88
CA PHE A 39 -18.18 -5.68 14.62
C PHE A 39 -18.13 -6.42 15.97
N LEU A 40 -19.24 -6.46 16.72
CA LEU A 40 -19.31 -7.17 17.99
C LEU A 40 -19.22 -8.70 17.83
N GLU A 41 -19.78 -9.27 16.76
CA GLU A 41 -19.59 -10.68 16.44
C GLU A 41 -18.12 -11.02 16.18
N TYR A 42 -17.43 -10.13 15.47
CA TYR A 42 -15.99 -10.28 15.22
C TYR A 42 -15.19 -10.19 16.53
N LEU A 43 -15.55 -9.25 17.41
CA LEU A 43 -14.91 -9.10 18.71
C LEU A 43 -15.04 -10.37 19.57
N LYS A 44 -16.20 -11.03 19.57
CA LYS A 44 -16.38 -12.30 20.28
C LYS A 44 -15.44 -13.38 19.80
N LYS A 45 -15.22 -13.47 18.48
CA LYS A 45 -14.28 -14.43 17.89
C LYS A 45 -12.82 -14.15 18.26
N ILE A 46 -12.44 -12.88 18.40
CA ILE A 46 -11.10 -12.48 18.85
C ILE A 46 -10.88 -12.86 20.32
N GLN A 47 -11.89 -12.73 21.17
CA GLN A 47 -11.78 -13.07 22.60
C GLN A 47 -11.46 -14.55 22.86
N GLU A 48 -11.84 -15.42 21.95
CA GLU A 48 -11.58 -16.86 22.04
C GLU A 48 -10.12 -17.25 21.70
N ASP A 49 -9.34 -16.32 21.13
CA ASP A 49 -7.95 -16.58 20.70
C ASP A 49 -6.95 -15.87 21.63
N GLU A 50 -6.18 -16.65 22.38
CA GLU A 50 -5.21 -16.17 23.38
C GLU A 50 -4.12 -15.26 22.78
N ASN A 51 -3.82 -15.36 21.49
CA ASN A 51 -2.79 -14.58 20.82
C ASN A 51 -3.17 -13.10 20.62
N TYR A 52 -4.45 -12.76 20.75
CA TYR A 52 -4.96 -11.42 20.44
C TYR A 52 -5.26 -10.54 21.65
N GLN A 53 -4.89 -10.95 22.87
CA GLN A 53 -5.18 -10.19 24.10
C GLN A 53 -4.65 -8.75 24.09
N ARG A 54 -3.50 -8.50 23.44
CA ARG A 54 -2.93 -7.14 23.34
C ARG A 54 -3.75 -6.22 22.44
N ILE A 55 -4.36 -6.79 21.39
CA ILE A 55 -5.13 -6.04 20.39
C ILE A 55 -6.56 -5.81 20.89
N LEU A 56 -7.03 -6.67 21.80
CA LEU A 56 -8.38 -6.64 22.33
C LEU A 56 -8.75 -5.29 22.97
N ALA A 57 -7.82 -4.64 23.66
CA ALA A 57 -8.06 -3.35 24.31
C ALA A 57 -8.50 -2.27 23.30
N ASP A 58 -7.82 -2.17 22.16
CA ASP A 58 -8.16 -1.20 21.09
C ASP A 58 -9.53 -1.49 20.50
N PHE A 59 -9.88 -2.77 20.33
CA PHE A 59 -11.20 -3.17 19.85
C PHE A 59 -12.30 -2.84 20.85
N LEU A 60 -12.07 -2.98 22.15
CA LEU A 60 -13.02 -2.66 23.20
C LEU A 60 -13.32 -1.15 23.25
N VAL A 61 -12.32 -0.29 23.08
CA VAL A 61 -12.52 1.17 23.00
C VAL A 61 -13.44 1.53 21.84
N ILE A 62 -13.23 0.94 20.67
CA ILE A 62 -14.12 1.19 19.52
C ILE A 62 -15.49 0.57 19.72
N ALA A 63 -15.57 -0.64 20.28
CA ALA A 63 -16.83 -1.30 20.57
C ALA A 63 -17.74 -0.46 21.50
N SER A 64 -17.20 0.15 22.56
CA SER A 64 -17.96 1.01 23.46
C SER A 64 -18.57 2.21 22.73
N ARG A 65 -17.79 2.88 21.87
CA ARG A 65 -18.27 3.98 21.02
C ARG A 65 -19.37 3.53 20.05
N LEU A 66 -19.22 2.36 19.45
CA LEU A 66 -20.23 1.81 18.52
C LEU A 66 -21.52 1.45 19.24
N ILE A 67 -21.46 0.89 20.45
CA ILE A 67 -22.64 0.58 21.26
C ILE A 67 -23.38 1.88 21.61
N LEU A 68 -22.66 2.94 21.93
CA LEU A 68 -23.23 4.26 22.19
C LEU A 68 -23.97 4.83 20.98
N ILE A 69 -23.34 4.78 19.79
CA ILE A 69 -23.94 5.19 18.51
C ILE A 69 -25.21 4.39 18.22
N LYS A 70 -25.17 3.08 18.44
CA LYS A 70 -26.32 2.21 18.22
C LYS A 70 -27.44 2.51 19.21
N SER A 71 -27.12 2.74 20.49
CA SER A 71 -28.08 3.12 21.51
C SER A 71 -28.79 4.43 21.15
N ARG A 72 -28.06 5.46 20.69
CA ARG A 72 -28.63 6.71 20.21
C ARG A 72 -29.56 6.50 19.00
N SER A 73 -29.16 5.65 18.07
CA SER A 73 -29.97 5.34 16.88
C SER A 73 -31.29 4.64 17.22
N LEU A 74 -31.30 3.81 18.27
CA LEU A 74 -32.50 3.08 18.72
C LEU A 74 -33.39 3.90 19.67
N LEU A 75 -32.80 4.85 20.37
CA LEU A 75 -33.49 5.69 21.38
C LEU A 75 -33.39 7.18 21.01
N PRO A 76 -34.28 7.72 20.18
CA PRO A 76 -34.20 9.10 19.69
C PRO A 76 -34.23 10.16 20.78
N GLY A 77 -34.71 9.80 21.98
CA GLY A 77 -34.72 10.68 23.17
C GLY A 77 -33.46 10.62 24.02
N LEU A 78 -32.45 9.85 23.64
CA LEU A 78 -31.19 9.76 24.39
C LEU A 78 -30.37 11.03 24.18
N ILE A 79 -30.19 11.78 25.28
CA ILE A 79 -29.33 12.96 25.29
C ILE A 79 -27.91 12.50 25.64
N LEU A 80 -26.98 12.71 24.71
CA LEU A 80 -25.57 12.45 24.95
C LEU A 80 -24.91 13.65 25.63
N SER A 81 -23.86 13.38 26.40
CA SER A 81 -22.95 14.41 26.88
C SER A 81 -22.13 15.02 25.75
N GLN A 82 -21.55 16.19 25.95
CA GLN A 82 -20.64 16.80 24.99
C GLN A 82 -19.41 15.93 24.70
N GLU A 83 -18.94 15.20 25.70
CA GLU A 83 -17.82 14.27 25.58
C GLU A 83 -18.17 13.08 24.67
N GLU A 84 -19.33 12.47 24.90
CA GLU A 84 -19.83 11.36 24.08
C GLU A 84 -20.08 11.75 22.62
N GLU A 85 -20.63 12.96 22.38
CA GLU A 85 -20.75 13.49 21.01
C GLU A 85 -19.41 13.76 20.37
N GLY A 86 -18.43 14.23 21.15
CA GLY A 86 -17.05 14.42 20.71
C GLY A 86 -16.41 13.09 20.29
N ASP A 87 -16.60 12.05 21.09
CA ASP A 87 -16.06 10.71 20.82
C ASP A 87 -16.62 10.09 19.52
N ILE A 88 -17.90 10.32 19.24
CA ILE A 88 -18.53 9.85 18.00
C ILE A 88 -17.93 10.58 16.78
N LYS A 89 -17.82 11.90 16.86
CA LYS A 89 -17.21 12.70 15.78
C LYS A 89 -15.74 12.33 15.54
N GLU A 90 -14.99 12.16 16.63
CA GLU A 90 -13.60 11.73 16.53
C GLU A 90 -13.47 10.37 15.81
N LEU A 91 -14.33 9.41 16.11
CA LEU A 91 -14.34 8.12 15.44
C LEU A 91 -14.61 8.25 13.94
N GLU A 92 -15.59 9.06 13.56
CA GLU A 92 -15.89 9.33 12.14
C GLU A 92 -14.70 9.98 11.41
N GLU A 93 -14.08 10.99 12.03
CA GLU A 93 -12.93 11.68 11.44
C GLU A 93 -11.72 10.75 11.28
N ARG A 94 -11.43 9.93 12.30
CA ARG A 94 -10.37 8.92 12.24
C ARG A 94 -10.62 7.90 11.13
N LEU A 95 -11.86 7.44 10.94
CA LEU A 95 -12.21 6.51 9.87
C LEU A 95 -12.05 7.14 8.49
N LYS A 96 -12.46 8.41 8.31
CA LYS A 96 -12.29 9.14 7.05
C LYS A 96 -10.81 9.33 6.71
N ALA A 97 -10.01 9.73 7.70
CA ALA A 97 -8.57 9.89 7.54
C ALA A 97 -7.90 8.54 7.18
N TYR A 98 -8.26 7.47 7.89
CA TYR A 98 -7.74 6.13 7.62
C TYR A 98 -8.09 5.66 6.20
N GLN A 99 -9.31 5.89 5.73
CA GLN A 99 -9.75 5.58 4.37
C GLN A 99 -8.87 6.28 3.32
N GLN A 100 -8.60 7.58 3.51
CA GLN A 100 -7.72 8.34 2.60
C GLN A 100 -6.31 7.77 2.57
N ILE A 101 -5.73 7.49 3.74
CA ILE A 101 -4.38 6.91 3.85
C ILE A 101 -4.34 5.53 3.19
N LYS A 102 -5.37 4.71 3.36
CA LYS A 102 -5.48 3.37 2.75
C LYS A 102 -5.53 3.45 1.22
N ILE A 103 -6.24 4.44 0.67
CA ILE A 103 -6.27 4.70 -0.79
C ILE A 103 -4.89 5.10 -1.29
N LEU A 104 -4.24 6.08 -0.63
CA LEU A 104 -2.89 6.53 -0.99
C LEU A 104 -1.86 5.40 -0.88
N GLY A 105 -1.94 4.58 0.16
CA GLY A 105 -1.07 3.41 0.33
C GLY A 105 -1.20 2.41 -0.81
N ARG A 106 -2.42 2.17 -1.29
CA ARG A 106 -2.67 1.32 -2.47
C ARG A 106 -2.04 1.89 -3.74
N GLU A 107 -2.16 3.20 -3.97
CA GLU A 107 -1.56 3.87 -5.13
C GLU A 107 -0.02 3.83 -5.07
N LEU A 108 0.57 4.14 -3.91
CA LEU A 108 2.02 4.00 -3.69
C LEU A 108 2.50 2.56 -3.93
N GLY A 109 1.74 1.56 -3.46
CA GLY A 109 2.04 0.15 -3.70
C GLY A 109 2.06 -0.23 -5.19
N LYS A 110 1.21 0.38 -6.02
CA LYS A 110 1.23 0.19 -7.48
C LYS A 110 2.49 0.80 -8.10
N TRP A 111 2.91 1.97 -7.63
CA TRP A 111 4.11 2.64 -8.14
C TRP A 111 5.40 1.90 -7.77
N THR A 112 5.46 1.32 -6.58
CA THR A 112 6.66 0.59 -6.11
C THR A 112 6.80 -0.78 -6.75
N LYS A 113 5.69 -1.46 -7.10
CA LYS A 113 5.75 -2.78 -7.76
C LYS A 113 6.46 -2.76 -9.12
N ASN A 114 6.44 -1.63 -9.82
CA ASN A 114 7.01 -1.49 -11.17
C ASN A 114 8.36 -0.77 -11.21
N ARG A 115 8.93 -0.41 -10.06
CA ARG A 115 10.22 0.29 -9.99
C ARG A 115 11.22 -0.53 -9.19
N THR A 116 12.31 -0.91 -9.83
CA THR A 116 13.55 -1.24 -9.14
C THR A 116 14.01 0.01 -8.40
N SER A 117 13.84 0.02 -7.08
CA SER A 117 14.26 1.15 -6.26
C SER A 117 15.78 1.14 -6.17
N TYR A 118 16.42 2.02 -6.91
CA TYR A 118 17.84 2.32 -6.74
C TYR A 118 17.95 3.42 -5.69
N PHE A 119 18.51 3.11 -4.54
CA PHE A 119 18.93 4.11 -3.58
C PHE A 119 20.35 4.53 -3.94
N GLY A 120 20.46 5.63 -4.68
CA GLY A 120 21.75 6.28 -4.89
C GLY A 120 22.18 6.97 -3.58
N ARG A 121 23.37 6.68 -3.13
CA ARG A 121 24.03 7.51 -2.12
C ARG A 121 24.81 8.58 -2.85
N ASP A 122 24.60 9.84 -2.50
CA ASP A 122 25.48 10.89 -2.97
C ASP A 122 26.93 10.52 -2.62
N SER A 123 27.75 10.34 -3.65
CA SER A 123 29.18 10.11 -3.46
C SER A 123 29.73 11.28 -2.66
N TYR A 124 30.65 11.03 -1.75
CA TYR A 124 31.33 12.05 -0.98
C TYR A 124 31.95 13.09 -1.93
N LEU A 125 31.24 14.19 -2.16
CA LEU A 125 31.58 15.24 -3.10
C LEU A 125 32.96 15.90 -2.87
N ASN A 126 33.58 15.63 -1.71
CA ASN A 126 34.85 16.22 -1.30
C ASN A 126 35.97 15.19 -1.09
N MET A 127 35.78 13.90 -1.44
CA MET A 127 36.85 12.93 -1.37
C MET A 127 37.48 12.75 -2.76
N PRO A 128 38.80 12.83 -2.89
CA PRO A 128 39.48 12.50 -4.14
C PRO A 128 39.15 11.05 -4.49
N ALA A 129 38.78 10.78 -5.73
CA ALA A 129 38.54 9.43 -6.20
C ALA A 129 39.85 8.63 -6.11
N VAL A 130 39.95 7.74 -5.14
CA VAL A 130 41.09 6.84 -5.00
C VAL A 130 40.78 5.59 -5.81
N PHE A 131 41.49 5.43 -6.92
CA PHE A 131 41.39 4.22 -7.72
C PHE A 131 42.22 3.10 -7.07
N TYR A 132 41.57 2.04 -6.64
CA TYR A 132 42.18 0.80 -6.19
C TYR A 132 42.15 -0.22 -7.33
N PRO A 133 43.23 -0.43 -8.09
CA PRO A 133 43.23 -1.43 -9.10
C PRO A 133 43.06 -2.83 -8.47
N PRO A 134 42.23 -3.71 -9.03
CA PRO A 134 42.12 -5.07 -8.56
C PRO A 134 43.46 -5.80 -8.73
N GLN A 135 43.94 -6.41 -7.65
CA GLN A 135 45.28 -7.03 -7.62
C GLN A 135 45.40 -8.33 -8.47
N ASN A 136 44.26 -8.92 -8.85
CA ASN A 136 44.19 -10.22 -9.47
C ASN A 136 43.76 -10.20 -10.96
N ILE A 137 43.77 -9.04 -11.60
CA ILE A 137 43.36 -8.91 -13.00
C ILE A 137 44.58 -8.50 -13.83
N SER A 138 44.98 -9.36 -14.78
CA SER A 138 46.00 -9.05 -15.72
C SER A 138 45.44 -8.38 -17.00
N ALA A 139 46.31 -7.67 -17.76
CA ALA A 139 45.90 -7.09 -19.04
C ALA A 139 45.37 -8.16 -20.02
N GLY A 140 45.89 -9.39 -19.92
CA GLY A 140 45.40 -10.51 -20.72
C GLY A 140 43.98 -10.96 -20.38
N ASP A 141 43.59 -10.85 -19.12
CA ASP A 141 42.21 -11.19 -18.70
C ASP A 141 41.21 -10.13 -19.16
N LEU A 142 41.58 -8.85 -19.11
CA LEU A 142 40.78 -7.78 -19.67
C LEU A 142 40.60 -7.94 -21.20
N TYR A 143 41.68 -8.31 -21.92
CA TYR A 143 41.60 -8.55 -23.34
C TYR A 143 40.61 -9.68 -23.67
N LYS A 144 40.69 -10.82 -22.98
CA LYS A 144 39.77 -11.95 -23.18
C LYS A 144 38.31 -11.58 -22.91
N ILE A 145 38.06 -10.82 -21.83
CA ILE A 145 36.72 -10.35 -21.52
C ILE A 145 36.20 -9.40 -22.60
N TYR A 146 37.04 -8.48 -23.07
CA TYR A 146 36.70 -7.56 -24.16
C TYR A 146 36.40 -8.29 -25.45
N GLU A 147 37.23 -9.26 -25.82
CA GLU A 147 37.01 -10.09 -27.03
C GLU A 147 35.68 -10.87 -26.94
N SER A 148 35.38 -11.46 -25.76
CA SER A 148 34.10 -12.14 -25.55
C SER A 148 32.92 -11.19 -25.65
N PHE A 149 33.05 -9.99 -25.11
CA PHE A 149 32.04 -8.95 -25.21
C PHE A 149 31.76 -8.50 -26.63
N LEU A 150 32.82 -8.29 -27.43
CA LEU A 150 32.68 -7.97 -28.87
C LEU A 150 31.91 -9.03 -29.64
N LYS A 151 32.09 -10.32 -29.29
CA LYS A 151 31.35 -11.43 -29.91
C LYS A 151 29.87 -11.47 -29.54
N THR A 152 29.49 -10.87 -28.43
CA THR A 152 28.09 -10.80 -27.98
C THR A 152 27.32 -9.58 -28.51
N LEU A 153 28.05 -8.62 -29.11
CA LEU A 153 27.39 -7.47 -29.74
C LEU A 153 26.59 -7.93 -30.98
N PRO A 154 25.34 -7.47 -31.12
CA PRO A 154 24.56 -7.76 -32.30
C PRO A 154 25.32 -7.20 -33.53
N GLN A 155 25.60 -8.05 -34.52
CA GLN A 155 26.13 -7.58 -35.79
C GLN A 155 25.04 -6.73 -36.44
N ILE A 156 25.31 -5.43 -36.58
CA ILE A 156 24.46 -4.56 -37.38
C ILE A 156 24.60 -5.04 -38.81
N GLU A 157 23.60 -5.80 -39.29
CA GLU A 157 23.49 -6.08 -40.70
C GLU A 157 23.51 -4.73 -41.43
N LYS A 158 24.52 -4.49 -42.28
CA LYS A 158 24.53 -3.33 -43.15
C LYS A 158 23.23 -3.38 -43.95
N LEU A 159 22.31 -2.48 -43.63
CA LEU A 159 21.10 -2.27 -44.44
C LEU A 159 21.62 -2.07 -45.87
N GLU A 160 21.28 -3.00 -46.74
CA GLU A 160 21.69 -2.94 -48.15
C GLU A 160 21.23 -1.60 -48.74
N GLU A 161 22.13 -0.86 -49.36
CA GLU A 161 21.90 0.44 -50.02
C GLU A 161 20.82 0.39 -51.14
N LYS A 162 20.21 -0.78 -51.38
CA LYS A 162 19.17 -1.00 -52.39
C LYS A 162 17.87 -0.21 -52.15
N ASN A 163 17.62 0.30 -50.96
CA ASN A 163 16.36 1.02 -50.70
C ASN A 163 16.45 2.53 -50.94
N LEU A 164 17.65 3.12 -51.06
CA LEU A 164 17.80 4.55 -51.30
C LEU A 164 17.62 4.97 -52.75
N GLN A 165 17.87 4.09 -53.71
CA GLN A 165 17.67 4.39 -55.14
C GLN A 165 16.21 4.42 -55.58
N ARG A 166 15.28 3.89 -54.80
CA ARG A 166 13.85 3.85 -55.15
C ARG A 166 13.08 5.12 -54.75
N VAL A 167 13.62 5.94 -53.85
CA VAL A 167 12.95 7.15 -53.37
C VAL A 167 13.24 8.40 -54.22
N VAL A 168 14.36 8.39 -55.00
CA VAL A 168 14.76 9.56 -55.80
C VAL A 168 14.12 9.59 -57.19
N THR A 169 13.41 8.55 -57.61
CA THR A 169 12.80 8.45 -58.96
C THR A 169 11.31 8.79 -58.98
N LEU A 170 10.74 9.37 -57.93
CA LEU A 170 9.31 9.74 -57.88
C LEU A 170 9.07 11.27 -57.85
N GLU A 171 10.10 12.08 -58.07
CA GLU A 171 9.97 13.53 -58.30
C GLU A 171 10.67 13.93 -59.62
N GLN A 172 10.07 13.61 -60.71
CA GLN A 172 10.15 14.31 -62.00
C GLN A 172 8.80 14.29 -62.71
#